data_398ce1a5dd9537df7b4c13b613bfbfe3
#
_entry.id   398ce1a5dd9537df7b4c13b613bfbfe3
#
_cell.length_a   1.000
_cell.length_b   1.000
_cell.length_c   1.000
_cell.angle_alpha   90.00
_cell.angle_beta   90.00
_cell.angle_gamma   90.00
#
_symmetry.space_group_name_H-M   'P 1'
#
loop_
_entity.id
_entity.type
_entity.pdbx_description
1 polymer ?
#
loop_
_entity_poly.entity_id
_entity_poly.type
_entity_poly.pdbx_seq_one_letter_code
_entity_poly.pdbx_strand_id
1 'polypeptide(L)'
;MKRAVLVLAVVALTSACDTGGGGGRRRDAGPPLFTDAYGLETPDAPFVTADIGPLPDAPPLPGDSDGDGIPDADEAAHGTDPSNPDTDGDELGDGVEVLAGTDPTNRSSRIPDTDFYVVLPYMSPEVHRPLDFRARLGRADIFFLVDTTGSMGGAISNVTSSLSTTIVPAVTDAIADARMGVGDYRDFPVDPFGDTGDWAFRVRQTMTDDVAAVQTALRALRAGGGNDGPESATEGLFHTVADDSCPDAFGAACFRLMTHPIIVLVTDAQFHNGPDSANDYGAAVPEARTWDETLTALNANDTNVIGVAVDSAPFPLPIPIPIAGEPDLRALATATDSRSSTGGLTVYTAASGSVSTSVVDGIVDLVGAATQDVSARKLDDDTDTMDATQFITAITPLRATRATRFDTTTFYGVAGGTTVTFDVTFRNDIAPATDRVQLYRAFIEVFDVATDTALDRRNVYIVIPREDGGLI
;
A
#
# COMPACT_ATOMS: atom_id res chain seq x y z
N MET A 1 -6.68 9.24 -38.66
CA MET A 1 -7.41 8.00 -39.01
C MET A 1 -8.50 7.80 -37.98
N LYS A 2 -9.76 7.74 -38.42
CA LYS A 2 -10.93 7.74 -37.52
C LYS A 2 -11.03 6.44 -36.77
N ARG A 3 -11.10 6.46 -35.42
CA ARG A 3 -11.51 5.32 -34.58
C ARG A 3 -13.00 5.44 -34.29
N ALA A 4 -13.72 4.37 -34.58
CA ALA A 4 -15.16 4.26 -34.39
C ALA A 4 -15.49 3.97 -32.93
N VAL A 5 -16.44 4.72 -32.39
CA VAL A 5 -17.07 4.49 -31.07
C VAL A 5 -18.21 3.49 -31.27
N LEU A 6 -18.16 2.37 -30.58
CA LEU A 6 -19.24 1.39 -30.52
C LEU A 6 -20.14 1.70 -29.33
N VAL A 7 -21.37 2.15 -29.60
CA VAL A 7 -22.41 2.37 -28.60
C VAL A 7 -23.21 1.08 -28.45
N LEU A 8 -23.21 0.49 -27.24
CA LEU A 8 -24.08 -0.64 -26.89
C LEU A 8 -25.34 -0.09 -26.20
N ALA A 9 -26.48 -0.32 -26.79
CA ALA A 9 -27.79 0.03 -26.22
C ALA A 9 -28.22 -1.07 -25.22
N VAL A 10 -28.56 -0.65 -23.99
CA VAL A 10 -29.21 -1.51 -22.99
C VAL A 10 -30.74 -1.35 -23.11
N VAL A 11 -31.39 -2.46 -23.38
CA VAL A 11 -32.86 -2.57 -23.39
C VAL A 11 -33.36 -2.78 -21.97
N ALA A 12 -34.17 -1.88 -21.46
CA ALA A 12 -34.87 -2.01 -20.18
C ALA A 12 -36.15 -2.85 -20.39
N LEU A 13 -36.30 -3.93 -19.63
CA LEU A 13 -37.57 -4.65 -19.47
C LEU A 13 -38.18 -4.29 -18.11
N THR A 14 -39.27 -3.56 -18.17
CA THR A 14 -40.18 -3.33 -17.04
C THR A 14 -41.15 -4.50 -16.89
N SER A 15 -41.32 -5.00 -15.68
CA SER A 15 -42.48 -5.78 -15.30
C SER A 15 -43.02 -5.28 -13.96
N ALA A 16 -44.35 -5.09 -13.92
CA ALA A 16 -45.08 -4.42 -12.87
C ALA A 16 -45.71 -5.38 -11.86
N CYS A 17 -45.85 -4.86 -10.64
CA CYS A 17 -46.90 -5.04 -9.62
C CYS A 17 -47.43 -6.43 -9.26
N ASP A 18 -47.37 -6.76 -7.97
CA ASP A 18 -48.62 -6.94 -7.24
C ASP A 18 -48.52 -6.64 -5.73
N THR A 19 -49.60 -6.18 -5.15
CA THR A 19 -49.81 -5.63 -3.82
C THR A 19 -50.24 -6.71 -2.82
N GLY A 20 -49.75 -6.65 -1.60
CA GLY A 20 -50.31 -7.44 -0.50
C GLY A 20 -49.70 -7.01 0.86
N GLY A 21 -50.51 -6.34 1.69
CA GLY A 21 -50.11 -5.78 2.96
C GLY A 21 -49.98 -6.81 4.11
N GLY A 22 -49.24 -6.43 5.12
CA GLY A 22 -49.16 -7.13 6.41
C GLY A 22 -48.05 -6.57 7.31
N GLY A 23 -48.45 -5.85 8.35
CA GLY A 23 -47.55 -5.17 9.27
C GLY A 23 -46.69 -6.13 10.11
N GLY A 24 -45.43 -5.73 10.36
CA GLY A 24 -44.51 -6.45 11.24
C GLY A 24 -43.27 -5.61 11.48
N ARG A 25 -43.03 -5.32 12.72
CA ARG A 25 -41.99 -4.53 13.38
C ARG A 25 -40.63 -4.52 12.70
N ARG A 26 -40.09 -3.31 12.49
CA ARG A 26 -38.67 -3.06 12.17
C ARG A 26 -37.76 -3.69 13.24
N ARG A 27 -36.90 -4.60 12.80
CA ARG A 27 -35.64 -4.91 13.44
C ARG A 27 -34.54 -4.35 12.56
N ASP A 28 -33.65 -3.58 13.15
CA ASP A 28 -32.46 -3.06 12.49
C ASP A 28 -31.68 -4.23 11.89
N ALA A 29 -31.59 -4.28 10.56
CA ALA A 29 -30.75 -5.23 9.85
C ALA A 29 -29.36 -4.61 9.77
N GLY A 30 -28.41 -5.17 10.50
CA GLY A 30 -26.98 -4.98 10.27
C GLY A 30 -26.60 -5.41 8.84
N PRO A 31 -25.40 -5.02 8.36
CA PRO A 31 -24.95 -5.36 7.01
C PRO A 31 -25.00 -6.87 6.80
N PRO A 32 -25.26 -7.34 5.57
CA PRO A 32 -25.36 -8.77 5.29
C PRO A 32 -24.04 -9.46 5.60
N LEU A 33 -24.07 -10.37 6.56
CA LEU A 33 -23.01 -11.34 6.77
C LEU A 33 -23.02 -12.28 5.57
N PHE A 34 -21.94 -12.28 4.79
CA PHE A 34 -21.70 -13.32 3.79
C PHE A 34 -21.51 -14.63 4.55
N THR A 35 -22.47 -15.54 4.43
CA THR A 35 -22.31 -16.91 4.91
C THR A 35 -21.42 -17.64 3.92
N ASP A 36 -20.32 -18.23 4.41
CA ASP A 36 -19.48 -19.14 3.66
C ASP A 36 -20.29 -20.37 3.18
N ALA A 37 -19.97 -20.85 1.99
CA ALA A 37 -20.66 -21.99 1.39
C ALA A 37 -20.37 -23.33 2.09
N TYR A 38 -19.57 -23.35 3.17
CA TYR A 38 -19.08 -24.58 3.78
C TYR A 38 -19.19 -24.68 5.31
N GLY A 39 -19.86 -23.78 6.00
CA GLY A 39 -20.26 -23.95 7.41
C GLY A 39 -19.16 -24.46 8.37
N LEU A 40 -17.89 -24.13 8.12
CA LEU A 40 -16.78 -24.54 8.98
C LEU A 40 -16.48 -23.40 9.96
N GLU A 41 -16.94 -23.59 11.21
CA GLU A 41 -16.36 -22.85 12.32
C GLU A 41 -14.89 -23.23 12.41
N THR A 42 -13.98 -22.26 12.19
CA THR A 42 -12.56 -22.47 12.46
C THR A 42 -12.36 -22.45 13.98
N PRO A 43 -11.98 -23.59 14.61
CA PRO A 43 -11.41 -23.51 15.94
C PRO A 43 -10.04 -22.80 15.81
N ASP A 44 -9.69 -21.96 16.79
CA ASP A 44 -8.31 -21.67 17.13
C ASP A 44 -7.61 -23.01 17.37
N ALA A 45 -7.05 -23.59 16.32
CA ALA A 45 -6.33 -24.83 16.43
C ALA A 45 -4.87 -24.49 16.71
N PRO A 46 -4.35 -24.89 17.89
CA PRO A 46 -2.91 -24.98 18.06
C PRO A 46 -2.35 -25.92 16.98
N PHE A 47 -1.09 -25.68 16.58
CA PHE A 47 -0.33 -26.57 15.72
C PHE A 47 -0.61 -28.03 16.12
N VAL A 48 -1.35 -28.75 15.30
CA VAL A 48 -1.45 -30.21 15.45
C VAL A 48 -0.28 -30.77 14.66
N THR A 49 0.87 -30.92 15.31
CA THR A 49 1.81 -31.97 14.93
C THR A 49 1.03 -33.28 14.98
N ALA A 50 0.92 -33.98 13.86
CA ALA A 50 0.43 -35.34 13.92
C ALA A 50 1.38 -36.12 14.83
N ASP A 51 0.88 -36.53 16.01
CA ASP A 51 1.62 -37.37 16.95
C ASP A 51 1.75 -38.76 16.29
N ILE A 52 2.75 -38.89 15.43
CA ILE A 52 3.22 -40.19 14.94
C ILE A 52 4.20 -40.66 16.01
N GLY A 53 3.74 -41.55 16.87
CA GLY A 53 4.56 -42.13 17.92
C GLY A 53 5.90 -42.64 17.38
N PRO A 54 6.94 -42.80 18.21
CA PRO A 54 8.30 -43.09 17.79
C PRO A 54 8.36 -44.34 16.91
N LEU A 55 8.81 -44.16 15.66
CA LEU A 55 9.15 -45.21 14.75
C LEU A 55 10.56 -45.73 15.06
N PRO A 56 10.89 -47.01 14.79
CA PRO A 56 12.20 -47.56 15.09
C PRO A 56 13.29 -46.89 14.24
N ASP A 57 14.41 -46.57 14.92
CA ASP A 57 15.61 -45.95 14.36
C ASP A 57 16.09 -46.68 13.08
N ALA A 58 16.03 -45.98 11.94
CA ALA A 58 16.79 -46.41 10.77
C ALA A 58 18.25 -45.95 10.91
N PRO A 59 19.26 -46.73 10.44
CA PRO A 59 20.64 -46.32 10.56
C PRO A 59 20.93 -45.09 9.71
N PRO A 60 21.61 -44.07 10.28
CA PRO A 60 21.94 -42.83 9.57
C PRO A 60 22.85 -43.12 8.36
N LEU A 61 22.75 -42.25 7.34
CA LEU A 61 23.50 -42.35 6.11
C LEU A 61 24.90 -41.77 6.20
N PRO A 62 25.82 -42.20 5.31
CA PRO A 62 27.14 -41.58 5.22
C PRO A 62 27.02 -40.11 4.81
N GLY A 63 27.39 -39.22 5.73
CA GLY A 63 27.52 -37.79 5.48
C GLY A 63 26.38 -36.88 5.97
N ASP A 64 25.33 -37.43 6.58
CA ASP A 64 24.26 -36.75 7.27
C ASP A 64 23.75 -37.72 8.35
N SER A 65 24.33 -37.62 9.54
CA SER A 65 24.24 -38.70 10.55
C SER A 65 22.90 -38.72 11.29
N ASP A 66 22.26 -37.60 11.44
CA ASP A 66 20.94 -37.49 12.10
C ASP A 66 19.78 -37.32 11.09
N GLY A 67 20.09 -36.98 9.82
CA GLY A 67 19.14 -36.95 8.73
C GLY A 67 18.28 -35.71 8.67
N ASP A 68 18.74 -34.59 9.20
CA ASP A 68 18.04 -33.30 9.26
C ASP A 68 18.13 -32.50 7.94
N GLY A 69 19.00 -32.96 7.00
CA GLY A 69 19.22 -32.34 5.70
C GLY A 69 20.50 -31.49 5.64
N ILE A 70 21.25 -31.34 6.74
CA ILE A 70 22.60 -30.74 6.77
C ILE A 70 23.63 -31.86 6.76
N PRO A 71 24.62 -31.87 5.83
CA PRO A 71 25.72 -32.83 5.90
C PRO A 71 26.61 -32.62 7.14
N ASP A 72 27.05 -33.70 7.80
CA ASP A 72 27.96 -33.65 8.98
C ASP A 72 29.16 -32.69 8.80
N ALA A 73 29.66 -32.54 7.56
CA ALA A 73 30.77 -31.68 7.24
C ALA A 73 30.41 -30.17 7.27
N ASP A 74 29.17 -29.86 7.08
CA ASP A 74 28.68 -28.47 6.96
C ASP A 74 28.09 -27.94 8.28
N GLU A 75 27.72 -28.84 9.21
CA GLU A 75 27.10 -28.49 10.48
C GLU A 75 27.95 -27.59 11.37
N ALA A 76 29.26 -27.83 11.39
CA ALA A 76 30.20 -26.96 12.13
C ALA A 76 30.17 -25.50 11.69
N ALA A 77 29.78 -25.24 10.43
CA ALA A 77 29.61 -23.88 9.91
C ALA A 77 28.32 -23.20 10.43
N HIS A 78 27.33 -23.99 10.81
CA HIS A 78 26.04 -23.52 11.35
C HIS A 78 26.01 -23.60 12.90
N GLY A 79 26.98 -24.29 13.50
CA GLY A 79 27.08 -24.47 14.95
C GLY A 79 26.18 -25.59 15.48
N THR A 80 25.70 -26.47 14.58
CA THR A 80 24.81 -27.60 14.88
C THR A 80 25.58 -28.86 15.27
N ASP A 81 24.89 -29.87 15.84
CA ASP A 81 25.46 -31.13 16.32
C ASP A 81 25.12 -32.27 15.33
N PRO A 82 26.10 -32.87 14.60
CA PRO A 82 25.90 -33.93 13.61
C PRO A 82 25.21 -35.21 14.10
N SER A 83 24.79 -35.27 15.32
CA SER A 83 24.07 -36.40 15.90
C SER A 83 22.73 -35.98 16.53
N ASN A 84 22.34 -34.71 16.39
CA ASN A 84 21.14 -34.18 16.96
C ASN A 84 20.43 -33.25 15.97
N PRO A 85 19.36 -33.71 15.29
CA PRO A 85 18.70 -33.00 14.20
C PRO A 85 17.94 -31.71 14.63
N ASP A 86 17.93 -31.38 15.91
CA ASP A 86 17.36 -30.18 16.51
C ASP A 86 18.27 -29.78 17.68
N THR A 87 19.31 -28.99 17.36
CA THR A 87 20.41 -28.67 18.29
C THR A 87 19.93 -27.90 19.53
N ASP A 88 18.97 -27.00 19.38
CA ASP A 88 18.50 -26.17 20.50
C ASP A 88 17.19 -26.70 21.16
N GLY A 89 16.58 -27.73 20.59
CA GLY A 89 15.44 -28.45 21.12
C GLY A 89 14.14 -27.65 21.10
N ASP A 90 13.88 -26.89 20.03
CA ASP A 90 12.69 -26.06 19.87
C ASP A 90 11.59 -26.68 19.02
N GLU A 91 11.81 -27.92 18.53
CA GLU A 91 10.91 -28.72 17.68
C GLU A 91 10.96 -28.37 16.19
N LEU A 92 11.90 -27.53 15.76
CA LEU A 92 12.21 -27.23 14.37
C LEU A 92 13.60 -27.82 14.06
N GLY A 93 13.72 -28.58 12.98
CA GLY A 93 15.01 -29.20 12.62
C GLY A 93 16.02 -28.18 12.10
N ASP A 94 17.32 -28.37 12.44
CA ASP A 94 18.40 -27.45 12.10
C ASP A 94 18.46 -27.14 10.60
N GLY A 95 18.26 -28.15 9.73
CA GLY A 95 18.23 -27.96 8.28
C GLY A 95 17.09 -27.05 7.79
N VAL A 96 15.94 -27.10 8.44
CA VAL A 96 14.83 -26.18 8.13
C VAL A 96 15.18 -24.76 8.54
N GLU A 97 15.80 -24.60 9.70
CA GLU A 97 16.20 -23.29 10.20
C GLU A 97 17.27 -22.63 9.34
N VAL A 98 18.27 -23.41 8.93
CA VAL A 98 19.30 -22.95 7.97
C VAL A 98 18.63 -22.52 6.65
N LEU A 99 17.67 -23.30 6.12
CA LEU A 99 16.93 -22.94 4.91
C LEU A 99 16.12 -21.66 5.12
N ALA A 100 15.52 -21.47 6.30
CA ALA A 100 14.73 -20.30 6.66
C ALA A 100 15.59 -19.06 6.98
N GLY A 101 16.90 -19.27 7.27
CA GLY A 101 17.79 -18.20 7.72
C GLY A 101 17.58 -17.81 9.18
N THR A 102 16.98 -18.70 9.97
CA THR A 102 16.91 -18.61 11.43
C THR A 102 18.16 -19.19 12.05
N ASP A 103 18.34 -19.08 13.37
CA ASP A 103 19.52 -19.53 14.08
C ASP A 103 19.22 -20.86 14.79
N PRO A 104 19.74 -22.02 14.28
CA PRO A 104 19.44 -23.36 14.79
C PRO A 104 20.01 -23.64 16.18
N THR A 105 20.75 -22.70 16.75
CA THR A 105 21.29 -22.79 18.11
C THR A 105 20.57 -21.95 19.14
N ASN A 106 19.46 -21.27 18.70
CA ASN A 106 18.74 -20.29 19.51
C ASN A 106 17.23 -20.50 19.47
N ARG A 107 16.66 -21.21 20.44
CA ARG A 107 15.22 -21.52 20.61
C ARG A 107 14.25 -20.35 20.45
N SER A 108 14.74 -19.13 20.46
CA SER A 108 13.91 -17.92 20.28
C SER A 108 13.94 -17.41 18.84
N SER A 109 14.80 -17.96 17.99
CA SER A 109 14.88 -17.67 16.56
C SER A 109 13.90 -18.57 15.84
N ARG A 110 12.83 -18.01 15.27
CA ARG A 110 11.73 -18.80 14.69
C ARG A 110 11.36 -18.30 13.30
N ILE A 111 10.88 -19.21 12.48
CA ILE A 111 10.25 -18.84 11.21
C ILE A 111 9.11 -17.85 11.54
N PRO A 112 9.03 -16.71 10.84
CA PRO A 112 7.95 -15.74 11.05
C PRO A 112 6.56 -16.38 10.88
N ASP A 113 5.62 -16.11 11.77
CA ASP A 113 4.23 -16.60 11.70
C ASP A 113 3.52 -16.22 10.38
N THR A 114 4.08 -15.25 9.66
CA THR A 114 3.60 -14.81 8.35
C THR A 114 4.02 -15.73 7.20
N ASP A 115 5.06 -16.53 7.37
CA ASP A 115 5.58 -17.46 6.39
C ASP A 115 4.95 -18.85 6.56
N PHE A 116 5.07 -19.69 5.55
CA PHE A 116 4.51 -21.03 5.58
C PHE A 116 5.61 -22.05 5.92
N TYR A 117 5.35 -22.86 6.91
CA TYR A 117 6.07 -24.10 7.18
C TYR A 117 5.10 -25.28 6.96
N VAL A 118 5.40 -26.14 5.99
CA VAL A 118 4.47 -27.21 5.59
C VAL A 118 5.19 -28.54 5.43
N VAL A 119 4.80 -29.51 6.26
CA VAL A 119 5.25 -30.90 6.14
C VAL A 119 4.33 -31.65 5.18
N LEU A 120 4.91 -32.22 4.12
CA LEU A 120 4.18 -32.87 3.03
C LEU A 120 4.67 -34.31 2.78
N PRO A 121 4.22 -35.31 3.55
CA PRO A 121 4.53 -36.70 3.25
C PRO A 121 4.05 -37.07 1.83
N TYR A 122 4.81 -37.93 1.15
CA TYR A 122 4.47 -38.37 -0.20
C TYR A 122 3.09 -39.02 -0.25
N MET A 123 2.25 -38.59 -1.22
CA MET A 123 0.86 -39.08 -1.42
C MET A 123 -0.07 -38.86 -0.21
N SER A 124 0.29 -37.99 0.73
CA SER A 124 -0.62 -37.60 1.82
C SER A 124 -1.82 -36.76 1.30
N PRO A 125 -2.91 -36.65 2.08
CA PRO A 125 -3.99 -35.73 1.77
C PRO A 125 -3.50 -34.28 1.59
N GLU A 126 -4.26 -33.48 0.84
CA GLU A 126 -4.01 -32.06 0.67
C GLU A 126 -3.99 -31.32 2.03
N VAL A 127 -3.11 -30.35 2.15
CA VAL A 127 -2.97 -29.47 3.31
C VAL A 127 -3.41 -28.09 2.91
N HIS A 128 -4.36 -27.50 3.65
CA HIS A 128 -4.86 -26.15 3.42
C HIS A 128 -4.30 -25.21 4.48
N ARG A 129 -3.86 -24.02 4.06
CA ARG A 129 -3.38 -22.97 4.94
C ARG A 129 -3.93 -21.63 4.50
N PRO A 130 -4.49 -20.82 5.42
CA PRO A 130 -4.91 -19.47 5.10
C PRO A 130 -3.69 -18.55 4.92
N LEU A 131 -3.74 -17.70 3.90
CA LEU A 131 -2.85 -16.57 3.71
C LEU A 131 -3.63 -15.30 3.98
N ASP A 132 -3.46 -14.72 5.15
CA ASP A 132 -4.01 -13.42 5.50
C ASP A 132 -3.06 -12.30 5.05
N PHE A 133 -3.61 -11.35 4.32
CA PHE A 133 -2.86 -10.23 3.78
C PHE A 133 -3.64 -8.92 3.98
N ARG A 134 -2.98 -7.87 4.48
CA ARG A 134 -3.55 -6.52 4.55
C ARG A 134 -3.21 -5.78 3.28
N ALA A 135 -4.21 -5.50 2.44
CA ALA A 135 -4.03 -4.84 1.16
C ALA A 135 -3.47 -3.42 1.35
N ARG A 136 -2.31 -3.17 0.76
CA ARG A 136 -1.75 -1.85 0.52
C ARG A 136 -2.16 -1.40 -0.88
N LEU A 137 -2.16 -0.09 -1.15
CA LEU A 137 -2.29 0.37 -2.54
C LEU A 137 -1.04 -0.06 -3.32
N GLY A 138 -1.22 -0.59 -4.53
CA GLY A 138 -0.12 -1.12 -5.33
C GLY A 138 0.91 -0.06 -5.66
N ARG A 139 0.46 1.00 -6.35
CA ARG A 139 1.35 2.06 -6.83
C ARG A 139 0.72 3.43 -6.71
N ALA A 140 1.43 4.39 -6.10
CA ALA A 140 1.03 5.79 -6.08
C ALA A 140 2.24 6.73 -6.08
N ASP A 141 2.03 7.93 -6.58
CA ASP A 141 3.01 9.01 -6.60
C ASP A 141 2.48 10.19 -5.80
N ILE A 142 3.24 10.66 -4.80
CA ILE A 142 2.83 11.71 -3.88
C ILE A 142 3.69 12.96 -4.10
N PHE A 143 3.08 14.05 -4.52
CA PHE A 143 3.75 15.34 -4.68
C PHE A 143 3.38 16.31 -3.56
N PHE A 144 4.36 16.73 -2.79
CA PHE A 144 4.19 17.78 -1.79
C PHE A 144 4.27 19.13 -2.48
N LEU A 145 3.15 19.81 -2.64
CA LEU A 145 3.06 21.18 -3.13
C LEU A 145 2.87 22.09 -1.94
N VAL A 146 3.91 22.84 -1.60
CA VAL A 146 3.98 23.60 -0.35
C VAL A 146 3.98 25.09 -0.63
N ASP A 147 3.05 25.79 -0.04
CA ASP A 147 3.08 27.23 0.10
C ASP A 147 4.34 27.62 0.91
N THR A 148 5.15 28.52 0.36
CA THR A 148 6.36 29.00 1.02
C THR A 148 6.35 30.50 1.27
N THR A 149 5.17 31.10 1.38
CA THR A 149 5.02 32.50 1.81
C THR A 149 5.38 32.70 3.28
N GLY A 150 5.42 33.95 3.73
CA GLY A 150 6.04 34.31 5.00
C GLY A 150 5.45 33.62 6.24
N SER A 151 4.13 33.34 6.24
CA SER A 151 3.38 32.72 7.33
C SER A 151 3.71 31.23 7.55
N MET A 152 4.22 30.53 6.52
CA MET A 152 4.35 29.07 6.48
C MET A 152 5.56 28.47 7.20
N GLY A 153 6.40 29.26 7.86
CA GLY A 153 7.66 28.81 8.47
C GLY A 153 7.53 27.65 9.45
N GLY A 154 6.48 27.65 10.28
CA GLY A 154 6.19 26.56 11.21
C GLY A 154 5.78 25.25 10.53
N ALA A 155 4.92 25.34 9.54
CA ALA A 155 4.45 24.19 8.75
C ALA A 155 5.61 23.52 7.99
N ILE A 156 6.43 24.32 7.29
CA ILE A 156 7.62 23.83 6.58
C ILE A 156 8.57 23.10 7.54
N SER A 157 8.82 23.68 8.72
CA SER A 157 9.68 23.06 9.74
C SER A 157 9.11 21.72 10.23
N ASN A 158 7.80 21.64 10.47
CA ASN A 158 7.14 20.42 10.91
C ASN A 158 7.22 19.31 9.86
N VAL A 159 6.83 19.57 8.61
CA VAL A 159 6.91 18.60 7.51
C VAL A 159 8.35 18.12 7.31
N THR A 160 9.31 19.06 7.28
CA THR A 160 10.73 18.75 7.08
C THR A 160 11.29 17.84 8.18
N SER A 161 10.96 18.12 9.45
CA SER A 161 11.46 17.32 10.58
C SER A 161 10.79 15.96 10.70
N SER A 162 9.56 15.81 10.19
CA SER A 162 8.73 14.62 10.36
C SER A 162 8.77 13.68 9.15
N LEU A 163 9.42 14.05 8.02
CA LEU A 163 9.41 13.24 6.81
C LEU A 163 9.83 11.79 7.08
N SER A 164 11.04 11.60 7.60
CA SER A 164 11.63 10.26 7.76
C SER A 164 11.08 9.49 8.96
N THR A 165 10.50 10.18 9.95
CA THR A 165 10.03 9.54 11.19
C THR A 165 8.53 9.29 11.23
N THR A 166 7.76 10.02 10.44
CA THR A 166 6.29 9.98 10.48
C THR A 166 5.67 9.76 9.10
N ILE A 167 6.03 10.59 8.10
CA ILE A 167 5.38 10.55 6.78
C ILE A 167 5.84 9.33 5.98
N VAL A 168 7.14 9.10 5.83
CA VAL A 168 7.66 7.97 5.04
C VAL A 168 7.19 6.62 5.58
N PRO A 169 7.26 6.32 6.88
CA PRO A 169 6.71 5.07 7.41
C PRO A 169 5.23 4.88 7.09
N ALA A 170 4.41 5.92 7.22
CA ALA A 170 2.98 5.84 6.90
C ALA A 170 2.74 5.61 5.40
N VAL A 171 3.51 6.27 4.52
CA VAL A 171 3.43 6.07 3.07
C VAL A 171 3.80 4.62 2.71
N THR A 172 4.90 4.09 3.23
CA THR A 172 5.37 2.74 2.92
C THR A 172 4.49 1.64 3.52
N ASP A 173 3.79 1.92 4.63
CA ASP A 173 2.77 1.01 5.18
C ASP A 173 1.50 0.98 4.31
N ALA A 174 1.12 2.12 3.75
CA ALA A 174 -0.11 2.28 2.97
C ALA A 174 0.06 1.91 1.48
N ILE A 175 1.24 2.12 0.89
CA ILE A 175 1.51 2.01 -0.54
C ILE A 175 2.73 1.12 -0.78
N ALA A 176 2.60 0.11 -1.65
CA ALA A 176 3.68 -0.86 -1.90
C ALA A 176 4.83 -0.27 -2.74
N ASP A 177 4.50 0.47 -3.81
CA ASP A 177 5.46 1.15 -4.69
C ASP A 177 5.13 2.65 -4.71
N ALA A 178 5.66 3.40 -3.73
CA ALA A 178 5.46 4.83 -3.60
C ALA A 178 6.68 5.61 -4.12
N ARG A 179 6.41 6.71 -4.85
CA ARG A 179 7.39 7.77 -5.10
C ARG A 179 6.92 9.09 -4.53
N MET A 180 7.86 9.94 -4.19
CA MET A 180 7.57 11.25 -3.62
C MET A 180 8.31 12.34 -4.38
N GLY A 181 7.68 13.51 -4.51
CA GLY A 181 8.26 14.70 -5.09
C GLY A 181 7.93 15.93 -4.26
N VAL A 182 8.59 17.03 -4.53
CA VAL A 182 8.42 18.30 -3.80
C VAL A 182 8.40 19.48 -4.79
N GLY A 183 7.42 20.32 -4.64
CA GLY A 183 7.34 21.64 -5.26
C GLY A 183 6.94 22.71 -4.27
N ASP A 184 7.21 23.93 -4.60
CA ASP A 184 6.77 25.07 -3.82
C ASP A 184 6.30 26.23 -4.70
N TYR A 185 5.44 27.04 -4.14
CA TYR A 185 4.96 28.26 -4.76
C TYR A 185 4.94 29.40 -3.74
N ARG A 186 4.81 30.61 -4.23
CA ARG A 186 4.51 31.85 -3.53
C ARG A 186 3.48 32.61 -4.34
N ASP A 187 3.93 33.63 -5.06
CA ASP A 187 3.12 34.39 -5.98
C ASP A 187 3.92 34.85 -7.21
N PHE A 188 3.25 35.41 -8.23
CA PHE A 188 3.91 36.10 -9.32
C PHE A 188 4.66 37.32 -8.79
N PRO A 189 5.90 37.57 -9.25
CA PRO A 189 6.71 38.68 -8.80
C PRO A 189 6.23 40.03 -9.39
N VAL A 190 4.95 40.34 -9.21
CA VAL A 190 4.23 41.50 -9.78
C VAL A 190 3.44 42.18 -8.66
N ASP A 191 3.71 43.50 -8.43
CA ASP A 191 2.97 44.30 -7.45
C ASP A 191 1.47 44.39 -7.84
N PRO A 192 0.50 44.17 -6.94
CA PRO A 192 0.62 44.01 -5.50
C PRO A 192 0.76 42.58 -4.98
N PHE A 193 0.83 41.57 -5.82
CA PHE A 193 0.68 40.15 -5.48
C PHE A 193 1.93 39.55 -4.80
N GLY A 194 3.09 39.62 -5.44
CA GLY A 194 4.32 39.04 -4.89
C GLY A 194 5.50 39.99 -4.91
N ASP A 195 6.50 39.64 -4.13
CA ASP A 195 7.80 40.32 -4.07
C ASP A 195 8.64 40.03 -5.32
N THR A 196 9.59 40.92 -5.65
CA THR A 196 10.47 40.78 -6.84
C THR A 196 11.24 39.45 -6.88
N GLY A 197 11.39 38.73 -5.76
CA GLY A 197 12.08 37.48 -5.65
C GLY A 197 11.16 36.26 -5.59
N ASP A 198 9.86 36.44 -5.72
CA ASP A 198 8.89 35.38 -5.65
C ASP A 198 8.76 34.60 -6.96
N TRP A 199 8.07 33.53 -6.92
CA TRP A 199 7.78 32.63 -8.06
C TRP A 199 6.39 32.00 -7.87
N ALA A 200 5.64 31.92 -8.94
CA ALA A 200 4.32 31.32 -8.91
C ALA A 200 4.34 29.80 -8.72
N PHE A 201 5.38 29.13 -9.23
CA PHE A 201 5.60 27.70 -9.03
C PHE A 201 7.04 27.30 -9.37
N ARG A 202 7.54 26.26 -8.69
CA ARG A 202 8.75 25.54 -9.11
C ARG A 202 8.84 24.14 -8.50
N VAL A 203 9.40 23.23 -9.24
CA VAL A 203 9.77 21.89 -8.77
C VAL A 203 11.10 21.95 -8.01
N ARG A 204 11.16 21.32 -6.85
CA ARG A 204 12.37 21.12 -6.04
C ARG A 204 12.95 19.74 -6.21
N GLN A 205 12.08 18.75 -6.35
CA GLN A 205 12.40 17.37 -6.58
C GLN A 205 11.24 16.73 -7.37
N THR A 206 11.54 16.17 -8.52
CA THR A 206 10.60 15.34 -9.27
C THR A 206 10.39 14.01 -8.56
N MET A 207 9.42 13.21 -9.00
CA MET A 207 9.10 11.90 -8.39
C MET A 207 10.33 11.01 -8.27
N THR A 208 10.60 10.53 -7.06
CA THR A 208 11.73 9.63 -6.73
C THR A 208 11.37 8.70 -5.56
N ASP A 209 12.00 7.55 -5.50
CA ASP A 209 12.02 6.63 -4.35
C ASP A 209 13.17 6.95 -3.37
N ASP A 210 14.09 7.85 -3.76
CA ASP A 210 15.16 8.32 -2.89
C ASP A 210 14.64 9.30 -1.83
N VAL A 211 14.33 8.78 -0.64
CA VAL A 211 13.88 9.56 0.51
C VAL A 211 14.88 10.66 0.90
N ALA A 212 16.19 10.44 0.70
CA ALA A 212 17.21 11.45 1.05
C ALA A 212 17.16 12.66 0.10
N ALA A 213 16.85 12.44 -1.19
CA ALA A 213 16.62 13.50 -2.16
C ALA A 213 15.38 14.33 -1.79
N VAL A 214 14.27 13.67 -1.45
CA VAL A 214 13.04 14.34 -0.96
C VAL A 214 13.31 15.16 0.30
N GLN A 215 14.02 14.56 1.27
CA GLN A 215 14.41 15.27 2.51
C GLN A 215 15.28 16.50 2.24
N THR A 216 16.17 16.43 1.26
CA THR A 216 17.03 17.54 0.86
C THR A 216 16.20 18.66 0.23
N ALA A 217 15.24 18.33 -0.63
CA ALA A 217 14.33 19.27 -1.25
C ALA A 217 13.46 20.00 -0.20
N LEU A 218 12.87 19.25 0.74
CA LEU A 218 12.09 19.86 1.83
C LEU A 218 12.94 20.76 2.72
N ARG A 219 14.17 20.38 3.04
CA ARG A 219 15.12 21.23 3.80
C ARG A 219 15.54 22.49 3.06
N ALA A 220 15.38 22.53 1.75
CA ALA A 220 15.68 23.72 0.95
C ALA A 220 14.53 24.74 0.94
N LEU A 221 13.32 24.36 1.36
CA LEU A 221 12.18 25.27 1.47
C LEU A 221 12.48 26.40 2.51
N ARG A 222 12.05 27.60 2.19
CA ARG A 222 12.21 28.78 3.07
C ARG A 222 10.95 29.63 2.98
N ALA A 223 10.35 29.90 4.12
CA ALA A 223 9.25 30.85 4.21
C ALA A 223 9.74 32.27 3.91
N GLY A 224 8.97 33.03 3.15
CA GLY A 224 9.21 34.42 2.81
C GLY A 224 8.51 34.84 1.53
N GLY A 225 8.34 36.11 1.29
CA GLY A 225 7.56 36.65 0.16
C GLY A 225 6.05 36.59 0.42
N GLY A 226 5.27 36.80 -0.66
CA GLY A 226 3.84 37.09 -0.61
C GLY A 226 3.57 38.49 -0.15
N ASN A 227 2.80 39.27 -0.91
CA ASN A 227 2.53 40.71 -0.59
C ASN A 227 1.04 40.94 -0.32
N ASP A 228 0.16 40.10 -0.74
CA ASP A 228 -1.26 40.15 -0.43
C ASP A 228 -1.75 38.85 0.28
N GLY A 229 -3.05 38.60 0.31
CA GLY A 229 -3.55 37.48 1.10
C GLY A 229 -3.70 36.17 0.33
N PRO A 230 -4.24 36.18 -0.90
CA PRO A 230 -4.26 34.99 -1.77
C PRO A 230 -2.87 34.69 -2.34
N GLU A 231 -2.63 33.43 -2.75
CA GLU A 231 -1.35 32.99 -3.27
C GLU A 231 -1.53 32.11 -4.54
N SER A 232 -0.45 31.80 -5.28
CA SER A 232 -0.52 31.15 -6.60
C SER A 232 -0.74 29.65 -6.58
N ALA A 233 -1.55 29.11 -5.68
CA ALA A 233 -1.81 27.68 -5.58
C ALA A 233 -2.40 27.09 -6.88
N THR A 234 -3.28 27.80 -7.57
CA THR A 234 -3.89 27.39 -8.85
C THR A 234 -2.82 27.15 -9.93
N GLU A 235 -1.86 28.05 -10.04
CA GLU A 235 -0.72 27.94 -10.94
C GLU A 235 0.15 26.71 -10.61
N GLY A 236 0.48 26.56 -9.32
CA GLY A 236 1.24 25.40 -8.83
C GLY A 236 0.58 24.07 -9.13
N LEU A 237 -0.72 23.96 -8.90
CA LEU A 237 -1.52 22.77 -9.21
C LEU A 237 -1.53 22.44 -10.71
N PHE A 238 -1.75 23.47 -11.57
CA PHE A 238 -1.78 23.26 -13.02
C PHE A 238 -0.45 22.70 -13.52
N HIS A 239 0.65 23.36 -13.26
CA HIS A 239 1.98 22.96 -13.75
C HIS A 239 2.44 21.63 -13.17
N THR A 240 2.05 21.30 -11.94
CA THR A 240 2.35 19.99 -11.33
C THR A 240 1.92 18.82 -12.21
N VAL A 241 0.79 18.93 -12.95
CA VAL A 241 0.20 17.83 -13.73
C VAL A 241 0.17 18.05 -15.24
N ALA A 242 0.33 19.29 -15.74
CA ALA A 242 0.09 19.63 -17.14
C ALA A 242 1.36 19.82 -17.99
N ASP A 243 2.52 20.07 -17.40
CA ASP A 243 3.73 20.31 -18.14
C ASP A 243 4.34 19.01 -18.69
N ASP A 244 4.69 19.00 -19.99
CA ASP A 244 5.34 17.87 -20.65
C ASP A 244 6.87 17.91 -20.46
N SER A 245 7.33 17.90 -19.22
CA SER A 245 8.76 18.07 -18.89
C SER A 245 9.52 16.74 -18.83
N CYS A 246 8.83 15.61 -18.79
CA CYS A 246 9.42 14.31 -18.46
C CYS A 246 9.14 13.24 -19.51
N PRO A 247 10.17 12.53 -20.01
CA PRO A 247 9.96 11.34 -20.84
C PRO A 247 9.20 10.25 -20.05
N ASP A 248 8.19 9.65 -20.67
CA ASP A 248 7.42 8.52 -20.12
C ASP A 248 6.72 8.81 -18.77
N ALA A 249 6.44 10.08 -18.48
CA ALA A 249 5.77 10.57 -17.28
C ALA A 249 4.97 11.84 -17.65
N PHE A 250 4.19 12.40 -16.74
CA PHE A 250 3.42 13.61 -16.98
C PHE A 250 3.60 14.66 -15.87
N GLY A 251 3.30 15.91 -16.22
CA GLY A 251 3.43 17.05 -15.34
C GLY A 251 4.87 17.44 -15.01
N ALA A 252 5.07 18.63 -14.48
CA ALA A 252 6.38 19.06 -14.00
C ALA A 252 6.89 18.18 -12.83
N ALA A 253 5.98 17.53 -12.09
CA ALA A 253 6.30 16.60 -11.02
C ALA A 253 6.89 15.28 -11.54
N CYS A 254 6.73 14.93 -12.82
CA CYS A 254 7.09 13.65 -13.42
C CYS A 254 6.35 12.45 -12.78
N PHE A 255 5.03 12.54 -12.66
CA PHE A 255 4.20 11.42 -12.24
C PHE A 255 4.34 10.25 -13.19
N ARG A 256 4.53 9.05 -12.67
CA ARG A 256 4.61 7.83 -13.48
C ARG A 256 3.26 7.52 -14.11
N LEU A 257 3.28 6.96 -15.32
CA LEU A 257 2.06 6.43 -15.94
C LEU A 257 1.54 5.21 -15.17
N MET A 258 0.22 5.02 -15.18
CA MET A 258 -0.46 3.92 -14.48
C MET A 258 -0.19 3.92 -12.96
N THR A 259 -0.14 5.08 -12.35
CA THR A 259 -0.10 5.26 -10.89
C THR A 259 -1.34 6.00 -10.41
N HIS A 260 -1.51 6.10 -9.10
CA HIS A 260 -2.44 7.03 -8.47
C HIS A 260 -1.69 8.33 -8.14
N PRO A 261 -1.86 9.40 -8.92
CA PRO A 261 -1.22 10.69 -8.64
C PRO A 261 -1.94 11.39 -7.49
N ILE A 262 -1.19 11.77 -6.48
CA ILE A 262 -1.68 12.43 -5.27
C ILE A 262 -0.89 13.72 -5.06
N ILE A 263 -1.59 14.85 -4.95
CA ILE A 263 -0.97 16.12 -4.54
C ILE A 263 -1.35 16.39 -3.08
N VAL A 264 -0.35 16.57 -2.24
CA VAL A 264 -0.51 17.07 -0.88
C VAL A 264 -0.27 18.58 -0.92
N LEU A 265 -1.35 19.35 -0.93
CA LEU A 265 -1.30 20.82 -0.94
C LEU A 265 -1.37 21.37 0.49
N VAL A 266 -0.32 22.07 0.90
CA VAL A 266 -0.19 22.64 2.25
C VAL A 266 -0.14 24.17 2.15
N THR A 267 -1.16 24.85 2.69
CA THR A 267 -1.28 26.31 2.63
C THR A 267 -2.11 26.88 3.78
N ASP A 268 -1.92 28.14 4.10
CA ASP A 268 -2.77 28.94 5.01
C ASP A 268 -3.54 30.06 4.27
N ALA A 269 -3.36 30.17 2.95
CA ALA A 269 -3.88 31.23 2.10
C ALA A 269 -5.00 30.78 1.14
N GLN A 270 -5.84 31.73 0.71
CA GLN A 270 -6.74 31.55 -0.43
C GLN A 270 -5.93 31.45 -1.74
N PHE A 271 -6.60 31.02 -2.81
CA PHE A 271 -5.95 30.85 -4.12
C PHE A 271 -6.21 32.06 -5.01
N HIS A 272 -5.18 32.62 -5.62
CA HIS A 272 -5.34 33.44 -6.80
C HIS A 272 -5.88 32.59 -7.96
N ASN A 273 -6.75 33.20 -8.76
CA ASN A 273 -7.50 32.51 -9.82
C ASN A 273 -8.19 31.21 -9.34
N GLY A 274 -8.55 31.16 -8.05
CA GLY A 274 -9.25 30.03 -7.43
C GLY A 274 -10.76 30.07 -7.67
N PRO A 275 -11.53 29.37 -6.81
CA PRO A 275 -12.98 29.32 -6.95
C PRO A 275 -13.67 30.68 -6.63
N ASP A 276 -13.01 31.59 -5.94
CA ASP A 276 -13.48 32.94 -5.68
C ASP A 276 -12.85 33.93 -6.67
N SER A 277 -13.64 34.38 -7.64
CA SER A 277 -13.19 35.34 -8.66
C SER A 277 -12.79 36.72 -8.11
N ALA A 278 -13.06 37.03 -6.84
CA ALA A 278 -12.57 38.23 -6.20
C ALA A 278 -11.05 38.23 -6.02
N ASN A 279 -10.43 37.03 -6.06
CA ASN A 279 -8.99 36.82 -5.92
C ASN A 279 -8.27 36.63 -7.28
N ASP A 280 -8.91 36.98 -8.40
CA ASP A 280 -8.30 36.85 -9.73
C ASP A 280 -7.18 37.88 -9.93
N TYR A 281 -6.08 37.46 -10.58
CA TYR A 281 -5.01 38.37 -11.02
C TYR A 281 -5.47 39.40 -12.05
N GLY A 282 -6.56 39.10 -12.77
CA GLY A 282 -7.11 39.96 -13.80
C GLY A 282 -6.11 40.28 -14.92
N ALA A 283 -6.11 41.55 -15.35
CA ALA A 283 -5.22 41.99 -16.44
C ALA A 283 -3.75 42.22 -16.03
N ALA A 284 -3.42 42.11 -14.73
CA ALA A 284 -2.07 42.31 -14.26
C ALA A 284 -1.14 41.11 -14.55
N VAL A 285 -1.70 39.88 -14.58
CA VAL A 285 -0.97 38.66 -14.91
C VAL A 285 -1.85 37.86 -15.90
N PRO A 286 -1.92 38.28 -17.17
CA PRO A 286 -2.83 37.69 -18.15
C PRO A 286 -2.48 36.26 -18.57
N GLU A 287 -1.27 35.81 -18.27
CA GLU A 287 -0.76 34.44 -18.52
C GLU A 287 -1.09 33.45 -17.38
N ALA A 288 -1.53 33.92 -16.24
CA ALA A 288 -1.85 33.07 -15.09
C ALA A 288 -2.98 32.10 -15.40
N ARG A 289 -2.84 30.89 -14.95
CA ARG A 289 -3.81 29.80 -15.17
C ARG A 289 -5.12 30.08 -14.43
N THR A 290 -6.21 29.68 -15.09
CA THR A 290 -7.54 29.79 -14.53
C THR A 290 -7.90 28.55 -13.71
N TRP A 291 -8.90 28.69 -12.84
CA TRP A 291 -9.47 27.57 -12.08
C TRP A 291 -9.95 26.43 -12.96
N ASP A 292 -10.68 26.75 -14.04
CA ASP A 292 -11.24 25.74 -14.96
C ASP A 292 -10.16 24.98 -15.75
N GLU A 293 -9.09 25.65 -16.18
CA GLU A 293 -7.93 25.00 -16.80
C GLU A 293 -7.24 24.03 -15.83
N THR A 294 -7.06 24.45 -14.60
CA THR A 294 -6.42 23.65 -13.55
C THR A 294 -7.25 22.42 -13.19
N LEU A 295 -8.57 22.58 -13.00
CA LEU A 295 -9.45 21.43 -12.76
C LEU A 295 -9.50 20.47 -13.95
N THR A 296 -9.47 21.00 -15.18
CA THR A 296 -9.43 20.19 -16.39
C THR A 296 -8.16 19.35 -16.42
N ALA A 297 -7.00 19.91 -16.09
CA ALA A 297 -5.73 19.22 -16.08
C ALA A 297 -5.66 18.15 -14.97
N LEU A 298 -6.12 18.47 -13.76
CA LEU A 298 -6.16 17.53 -12.63
C LEU A 298 -7.06 16.32 -12.93
N ASN A 299 -8.29 16.57 -13.44
CA ASN A 299 -9.24 15.51 -13.74
C ASN A 299 -8.84 14.67 -14.97
N ALA A 300 -8.15 15.27 -15.95
CA ALA A 300 -7.65 14.52 -17.11
C ALA A 300 -6.59 13.47 -16.72
N ASN A 301 -5.94 13.65 -15.59
CA ASN A 301 -4.91 12.77 -15.05
C ASN A 301 -5.37 11.99 -13.80
N ASP A 302 -6.68 11.96 -13.49
CA ASP A 302 -7.25 11.29 -12.32
C ASP A 302 -6.53 11.65 -11.01
N THR A 303 -6.11 12.93 -10.86
CA THR A 303 -5.29 13.38 -9.75
C THR A 303 -6.13 13.66 -8.52
N ASN A 304 -5.80 13.00 -7.42
CA ASN A 304 -6.41 13.27 -6.13
C ASN A 304 -5.63 14.33 -5.35
N VAL A 305 -6.34 15.09 -4.51
CA VAL A 305 -5.74 16.14 -3.70
C VAL A 305 -6.03 15.93 -2.21
N ILE A 306 -4.97 16.00 -1.40
CA ILE A 306 -5.06 16.11 0.06
C ILE A 306 -4.78 17.56 0.41
N GLY A 307 -5.80 18.27 0.90
CA GLY A 307 -5.67 19.66 1.33
C GLY A 307 -5.34 19.75 2.81
N VAL A 308 -4.27 20.45 3.16
CA VAL A 308 -3.92 20.77 4.55
C VAL A 308 -4.00 22.27 4.75
N ALA A 309 -5.09 22.74 5.35
CA ALA A 309 -5.30 24.12 5.74
C ALA A 309 -4.56 24.40 7.04
N VAL A 310 -3.52 25.25 6.98
CA VAL A 310 -2.66 25.55 8.13
C VAL A 310 -3.21 26.72 8.93
N ASP A 311 -3.42 26.53 10.23
CA ASP A 311 -3.65 27.61 11.16
C ASP A 311 -2.29 28.20 11.57
N SER A 312 -1.90 29.29 10.89
CA SER A 312 -0.68 30.02 11.13
C SER A 312 -0.83 31.12 12.17
N ALA A 313 -2.03 31.29 12.79
CA ALA A 313 -2.27 32.33 13.79
C ALA A 313 -1.26 32.23 14.95
N PRO A 314 -0.60 33.30 15.32
CA PRO A 314 0.46 33.28 16.34
C PRO A 314 -0.05 33.05 17.76
N PHE A 315 -1.38 33.14 17.99
CA PHE A 315 -2.02 32.93 19.28
C PHE A 315 -3.39 32.23 19.08
N PRO A 316 -3.77 31.31 19.98
CA PRO A 316 -5.13 30.77 19.99
C PRO A 316 -6.12 31.92 20.27
N LEU A 317 -6.94 32.21 19.28
CA LEU A 317 -7.98 33.22 19.43
C LEU A 317 -9.17 32.64 20.18
N PRO A 318 -9.87 33.43 21.00
CA PRO A 318 -11.00 32.96 21.79
C PRO A 318 -12.23 32.65 20.94
N ILE A 319 -12.23 32.92 19.64
CA ILE A 319 -13.26 32.58 18.66
C ILE A 319 -12.54 31.89 17.50
N PRO A 320 -12.98 30.69 17.06
CA PRO A 320 -12.43 30.06 15.88
C PRO A 320 -12.62 30.98 14.65
N ILE A 321 -11.55 31.44 14.05
CA ILE A 321 -11.58 32.10 12.76
C ILE A 321 -11.38 31.03 11.70
N PRO A 322 -12.23 30.98 10.64
CA PRO A 322 -11.98 30.06 9.52
C PRO A 322 -10.58 30.30 8.93
N ILE A 323 -9.84 29.21 8.65
CA ILE A 323 -8.56 29.29 7.96
C ILE A 323 -8.80 29.73 6.53
N ALA A 324 -8.11 30.75 6.05
CA ALA A 324 -8.41 31.40 4.79
C ALA A 324 -8.39 30.45 3.59
N GLY A 325 -7.46 29.53 3.49
CA GLY A 325 -7.33 28.56 2.41
C GLY A 325 -8.31 27.36 2.48
N GLU A 326 -8.99 27.12 3.61
CA GLU A 326 -9.86 25.93 3.77
C GLU A 326 -11.02 25.87 2.77
N PRO A 327 -11.75 26.95 2.46
CA PRO A 327 -12.83 26.91 1.47
C PRO A 327 -12.34 26.50 0.07
N ASP A 328 -11.19 26.98 -0.37
CA ASP A 328 -10.62 26.71 -1.69
C ASP A 328 -10.13 25.25 -1.78
N LEU A 329 -9.49 24.75 -0.73
CA LEU A 329 -9.12 23.33 -0.61
C LEU A 329 -10.33 22.40 -0.66
N ARG A 330 -11.47 22.80 -0.03
CA ARG A 330 -12.72 22.03 -0.09
C ARG A 330 -13.36 22.05 -1.48
N ALA A 331 -13.31 23.19 -2.16
CA ALA A 331 -13.76 23.32 -3.55
C ALA A 331 -12.91 22.43 -4.46
N LEU A 332 -11.60 22.44 -4.29
CA LEU A 332 -10.63 21.63 -5.03
C LEU A 332 -10.87 20.12 -4.80
N ALA A 333 -10.92 19.67 -3.54
CA ALA A 333 -11.18 18.27 -3.22
C ALA A 333 -12.56 17.78 -3.69
N THR A 334 -13.56 18.67 -3.75
CA THR A 334 -14.88 18.36 -4.32
C THR A 334 -14.79 18.17 -5.83
N ALA A 335 -14.09 19.06 -6.52
CA ALA A 335 -13.97 19.06 -7.98
C ALA A 335 -13.10 17.90 -8.52
N THR A 336 -12.16 17.40 -7.72
CA THR A 336 -11.30 16.24 -8.03
C THR A 336 -11.83 14.93 -7.40
N ASP A 337 -13.03 14.93 -6.83
CA ASP A 337 -13.62 13.79 -6.08
C ASP A 337 -12.66 13.14 -5.07
N SER A 338 -11.81 13.95 -4.43
CA SER A 338 -10.82 13.51 -3.46
C SER A 338 -11.47 13.25 -2.11
N ARG A 339 -11.75 11.96 -1.84
CA ARG A 339 -12.53 11.51 -0.69
C ARG A 339 -11.88 10.38 0.08
N SER A 340 -12.15 10.36 1.38
CA SER A 340 -11.84 9.23 2.24
C SER A 340 -12.79 8.05 1.98
N SER A 341 -12.45 6.89 2.52
CA SER A 341 -13.31 5.68 2.48
C SER A 341 -14.67 5.85 3.15
N THR A 342 -14.85 6.88 3.96
CA THR A 342 -16.13 7.25 4.59
C THR A 342 -16.92 8.30 3.78
N GLY A 343 -16.38 8.75 2.64
CA GLY A 343 -16.98 9.74 1.74
C GLY A 343 -16.72 11.20 2.15
N GLY A 344 -15.99 11.45 3.23
CA GLY A 344 -15.54 12.80 3.61
C GLY A 344 -14.52 13.35 2.63
N LEU A 345 -14.44 14.68 2.46
CA LEU A 345 -13.38 15.30 1.66
C LEU A 345 -12.02 15.13 2.36
N THR A 346 -10.95 14.91 1.60
CA THR A 346 -9.57 14.83 2.09
C THR A 346 -8.98 16.21 2.36
N VAL A 347 -9.66 16.98 3.21
CA VAL A 347 -9.26 18.32 3.64
C VAL A 347 -9.18 18.36 5.16
N TYR A 348 -8.00 18.70 5.67
CA TYR A 348 -7.64 18.69 7.08
C TYR A 348 -7.19 20.07 7.53
N THR A 349 -7.53 20.43 8.75
CA THR A 349 -7.03 21.65 9.39
C THR A 349 -5.93 21.27 10.38
N ALA A 350 -4.84 22.02 10.38
CA ALA A 350 -3.70 21.73 11.25
C ALA A 350 -3.07 23.00 11.79
N ALA A 351 -2.72 23.02 13.09
CA ALA A 351 -1.75 23.99 13.56
C ALA A 351 -0.38 23.76 12.90
N SER A 352 0.43 24.78 12.75
CA SER A 352 1.74 24.70 12.07
C SER A 352 2.64 23.56 12.59
N GLY A 353 2.54 23.19 13.86
CA GLY A 353 3.33 22.11 14.47
C GLY A 353 2.75 20.69 14.28
N SER A 354 1.59 20.51 13.64
CA SER A 354 0.90 19.22 13.47
C SER A 354 0.56 18.89 12.00
N VAL A 355 1.10 19.61 11.05
CA VAL A 355 0.85 19.42 9.60
C VAL A 355 1.18 18.01 9.15
N SER A 356 2.27 17.42 9.64
CA SER A 356 2.68 16.05 9.29
C SER A 356 1.64 15.00 9.69
N THR A 357 0.92 15.18 10.79
CA THR A 357 -0.18 14.29 11.20
C THR A 357 -1.33 14.38 10.21
N SER A 358 -1.75 15.59 9.83
CA SER A 358 -2.81 15.79 8.82
C SER A 358 -2.43 15.25 7.44
N VAL A 359 -1.16 15.33 7.06
CA VAL A 359 -0.65 14.70 5.82
C VAL A 359 -0.81 13.18 5.89
N VAL A 360 -0.41 12.56 7.00
CA VAL A 360 -0.54 11.11 7.19
C VAL A 360 -2.00 10.68 7.19
N ASP A 361 -2.86 11.37 7.94
CA ASP A 361 -4.30 11.10 7.98
C ASP A 361 -4.91 11.18 6.57
N GLY A 362 -4.53 12.20 5.79
CA GLY A 362 -4.97 12.38 4.42
C GLY A 362 -4.54 11.24 3.49
N ILE A 363 -3.29 10.80 3.58
CA ILE A 363 -2.77 9.68 2.78
C ILE A 363 -3.51 8.38 3.15
N VAL A 364 -3.64 8.07 4.44
CA VAL A 364 -4.33 6.87 4.91
C VAL A 364 -5.81 6.86 4.49
N ASP A 365 -6.49 7.99 4.62
CA ASP A 365 -7.89 8.14 4.26
C ASP A 365 -8.12 8.00 2.75
N LEU A 366 -7.27 8.61 1.92
CA LEU A 366 -7.36 8.54 0.48
C LEU A 366 -7.02 7.13 -0.05
N VAL A 367 -5.92 6.54 0.44
CA VAL A 367 -5.55 5.15 0.11
C VAL A 367 -6.63 4.17 0.54
N GLY A 368 -7.25 4.41 1.71
CA GLY A 368 -8.37 3.59 2.18
C GLY A 368 -9.63 3.69 1.32
N ALA A 369 -9.77 4.72 0.47
CA ALA A 369 -10.85 4.87 -0.51
C ALA A 369 -10.50 4.27 -1.87
N ALA A 370 -9.23 4.26 -2.25
CA ALA A 370 -8.76 3.66 -3.49
C ALA A 370 -9.02 2.16 -3.50
N THR A 371 -9.42 1.62 -4.65
CA THR A 371 -9.68 0.18 -4.83
C THR A 371 -8.79 -0.40 -5.91
N GLN A 372 -8.39 -1.65 -5.74
CA GLN A 372 -7.56 -2.40 -6.68
C GLN A 372 -8.04 -3.85 -6.77
N ASP A 373 -7.64 -4.54 -7.83
CA ASP A 373 -7.90 -5.97 -7.98
C ASP A 373 -6.67 -6.73 -7.49
N VAL A 374 -6.87 -7.70 -6.58
CA VAL A 374 -5.79 -8.40 -5.89
C VAL A 374 -5.84 -9.88 -6.22
N SER A 375 -4.71 -10.42 -6.66
CA SER A 375 -4.52 -11.85 -6.91
C SER A 375 -3.24 -12.34 -6.22
N ALA A 376 -3.02 -13.65 -6.24
CA ALA A 376 -1.80 -14.26 -5.72
C ALA A 376 -1.22 -15.27 -6.73
N ARG A 377 0.10 -15.38 -6.74
CA ARG A 377 0.86 -16.29 -7.58
C ARG A 377 1.95 -17.00 -6.79
N LYS A 378 2.32 -18.19 -7.25
CA LYS A 378 3.45 -18.95 -6.73
C LYS A 378 4.70 -18.67 -7.55
N LEU A 379 5.83 -18.55 -6.89
CA LEU A 379 7.14 -18.30 -7.49
C LEU A 379 8.13 -19.33 -6.94
N ASP A 380 8.99 -19.84 -7.82
CA ASP A 380 10.04 -20.77 -7.44
C ASP A 380 11.22 -20.07 -6.79
N ASP A 381 12.02 -20.84 -6.03
CA ASP A 381 13.33 -20.43 -5.61
C ASP A 381 14.37 -21.02 -6.57
N ASP A 382 14.90 -20.21 -7.46
CA ASP A 382 15.88 -20.61 -8.47
C ASP A 382 17.22 -21.11 -7.88
N THR A 383 17.34 -21.19 -6.56
CA THR A 383 18.59 -21.63 -5.88
C THR A 383 18.69 -23.15 -5.71
N ASP A 384 17.58 -23.88 -5.84
CA ASP A 384 17.57 -25.34 -5.78
C ASP A 384 17.32 -25.97 -7.18
N THR A 385 17.25 -27.29 -7.23
CA THR A 385 17.15 -28.03 -8.51
C THR A 385 15.72 -28.46 -8.83
N MET A 386 14.77 -28.24 -7.92
CA MET A 386 13.39 -28.66 -8.04
C MET A 386 12.48 -27.45 -8.00
N ASP A 387 11.58 -27.33 -8.97
CA ASP A 387 10.51 -26.35 -8.95
C ASP A 387 9.52 -26.64 -7.79
N ALA A 388 9.77 -26.02 -6.65
CA ALA A 388 8.99 -26.17 -5.42
C ALA A 388 7.56 -25.64 -5.55
N THR A 389 7.26 -24.85 -6.58
CA THR A 389 5.86 -24.41 -6.84
C THR A 389 4.93 -25.54 -7.18
N GLN A 390 5.46 -26.70 -7.59
CA GLN A 390 4.66 -27.88 -7.88
C GLN A 390 3.96 -28.45 -6.65
N PHE A 391 4.46 -28.20 -5.45
CA PHE A 391 3.80 -28.58 -4.20
C PHE A 391 2.61 -27.68 -3.84
N ILE A 392 2.52 -26.48 -4.44
CA ILE A 392 1.40 -25.55 -4.26
C ILE A 392 0.40 -25.79 -5.38
N THR A 393 -0.67 -26.53 -5.11
CA THR A 393 -1.63 -26.96 -6.13
C THR A 393 -2.66 -25.88 -6.45
N ALA A 394 -3.04 -25.05 -5.48
CA ALA A 394 -3.98 -23.95 -5.69
C ALA A 394 -3.71 -22.80 -4.70
N ILE A 395 -4.05 -21.59 -5.13
CA ILE A 395 -4.17 -20.39 -4.29
C ILE A 395 -5.51 -19.75 -4.69
N THR A 396 -6.50 -19.79 -3.79
CA THR A 396 -7.86 -19.36 -4.12
C THR A 396 -8.36 -18.30 -3.13
N PRO A 397 -9.04 -17.25 -3.60
CA PRO A 397 -9.71 -16.28 -2.74
C PRO A 397 -10.71 -16.97 -1.80
N LEU A 398 -10.61 -16.71 -0.50
CA LEU A 398 -11.48 -17.29 0.52
C LEU A 398 -12.43 -16.27 1.13
N ARG A 399 -11.91 -15.13 1.59
CA ARG A 399 -12.71 -14.04 2.21
C ARG A 399 -11.99 -12.70 2.12
N ALA A 400 -12.77 -11.61 2.18
CA ALA A 400 -12.26 -10.26 2.33
C ALA A 400 -13.24 -9.41 3.18
N THR A 401 -12.71 -8.48 3.97
CA THR A 401 -13.55 -7.60 4.78
C THR A 401 -14.23 -6.50 3.95
N ARG A 402 -13.57 -6.02 2.90
CA ARG A 402 -14.09 -5.02 1.95
C ARG A 402 -13.56 -5.30 0.55
N ALA A 403 -14.33 -6.05 -0.23
CA ALA A 403 -14.13 -6.27 -1.66
C ALA A 403 -15.51 -6.30 -2.33
N THR A 404 -15.59 -5.97 -3.61
CA THR A 404 -16.87 -5.95 -4.33
C THR A 404 -17.32 -7.37 -4.70
N ARG A 405 -16.39 -8.23 -5.07
CA ARG A 405 -16.60 -9.65 -5.41
C ARG A 405 -15.26 -10.38 -5.48
N PHE A 406 -15.30 -11.67 -5.62
CA PHE A 406 -14.12 -12.48 -5.99
C PHE A 406 -14.54 -13.66 -6.90
N ASP A 407 -13.57 -14.23 -7.59
CA ASP A 407 -13.70 -15.47 -8.35
C ASP A 407 -12.67 -16.52 -7.87
N THR A 408 -12.25 -17.43 -8.71
CA THR A 408 -11.31 -18.51 -8.34
C THR A 408 -9.87 -18.06 -8.17
N THR A 409 -9.51 -16.83 -8.57
CA THR A 409 -8.13 -16.34 -8.55
C THR A 409 -7.98 -14.92 -8.00
N THR A 410 -9.03 -14.11 -8.04
CA THR A 410 -8.91 -12.65 -7.87
C THR A 410 -9.99 -12.09 -6.95
N PHE A 411 -9.61 -11.25 -6.02
CA PHE A 411 -10.50 -10.30 -5.31
C PHE A 411 -10.60 -9.01 -6.11
N TYR A 412 -11.81 -8.54 -6.37
CA TYR A 412 -12.10 -7.33 -7.15
C TYR A 412 -12.54 -6.17 -6.26
N GLY A 413 -12.03 -4.97 -6.56
CA GLY A 413 -12.38 -3.75 -5.87
C GLY A 413 -12.02 -3.80 -4.38
N VAL A 414 -10.85 -4.29 -4.06
CA VAL A 414 -10.30 -4.34 -2.69
C VAL A 414 -9.87 -2.94 -2.28
N ALA A 415 -10.48 -2.41 -1.25
CA ALA A 415 -10.09 -1.11 -0.70
C ALA A 415 -8.79 -1.22 0.12
N GLY A 416 -8.01 -0.15 0.12
CA GLY A 416 -6.79 -0.07 0.94
C GLY A 416 -7.07 -0.34 2.42
N GLY A 417 -6.13 -1.00 3.10
CA GLY A 417 -6.27 -1.42 4.50
C GLY A 417 -7.22 -2.59 4.75
N THR A 418 -7.81 -3.17 3.68
CA THR A 418 -8.65 -4.37 3.77
C THR A 418 -7.81 -5.61 4.04
N THR A 419 -8.26 -6.49 4.93
CA THR A 419 -7.69 -7.84 5.04
C THR A 419 -8.38 -8.75 4.05
N VAL A 420 -7.60 -9.38 3.18
CA VAL A 420 -8.01 -10.47 2.28
C VAL A 420 -7.36 -11.76 2.75
N THR A 421 -8.07 -12.88 2.56
CA THR A 421 -7.57 -14.22 2.89
C THR A 421 -7.63 -15.08 1.64
N PHE A 422 -6.53 -15.69 1.26
CA PHE A 422 -6.48 -16.76 0.28
C PHE A 422 -6.39 -18.11 1.01
N ASP A 423 -6.98 -19.16 0.44
CA ASP A 423 -6.72 -20.54 0.80
C ASP A 423 -5.58 -21.06 -0.07
N VAL A 424 -4.50 -21.49 0.54
CA VAL A 424 -3.35 -22.08 -0.14
C VAL A 424 -3.40 -23.58 0.07
N THR A 425 -3.49 -24.33 -1.03
CA THR A 425 -3.55 -25.79 -1.02
C THR A 425 -2.20 -26.37 -1.39
N PHE A 426 -1.69 -27.25 -0.54
CA PHE A 426 -0.41 -27.93 -0.71
C PHE A 426 -0.64 -29.44 -0.88
N ARG A 427 0.19 -30.07 -1.71
CA ARG A 427 0.19 -31.53 -1.93
C ARG A 427 1.53 -32.00 -2.43
N ASN A 428 1.94 -33.18 -1.99
CA ASN A 428 3.11 -33.89 -2.52
C ASN A 428 2.70 -35.19 -3.23
N ASP A 429 2.66 -35.16 -4.55
CA ASP A 429 2.51 -36.35 -5.41
C ASP A 429 3.70 -36.53 -6.37
N ILE A 430 4.77 -35.77 -6.18
CA ILE A 430 5.92 -35.67 -7.08
C ILE A 430 7.25 -36.10 -6.43
N ALA A 431 7.47 -35.82 -5.13
CA ALA A 431 8.71 -36.13 -4.42
C ALA A 431 8.50 -37.29 -3.44
N PRO A 432 8.88 -38.55 -3.77
CA PRO A 432 8.86 -39.66 -2.84
C PRO A 432 9.77 -39.36 -1.64
N ALA A 433 9.42 -39.93 -0.48
CA ALA A 433 10.30 -39.92 0.68
C ALA A 433 11.62 -40.63 0.34
N THR A 434 12.69 -40.17 0.96
CA THR A 434 14.02 -40.75 0.88
C THR A 434 14.51 -41.11 2.29
N ASP A 435 15.74 -41.50 2.39
CA ASP A 435 16.44 -41.82 3.63
C ASP A 435 16.83 -40.58 4.47
N ARG A 436 16.62 -39.37 3.93
CA ARG A 436 16.80 -38.10 4.61
C ARG A 436 15.63 -37.16 4.39
N VAL A 437 15.50 -36.14 5.21
CA VAL A 437 14.57 -35.02 5.01
C VAL A 437 14.94 -34.29 3.73
N GLN A 438 13.92 -33.93 2.94
CA GLN A 438 14.10 -33.10 1.75
C GLN A 438 13.47 -31.74 2.01
N LEU A 439 14.24 -30.69 1.76
CA LEU A 439 13.87 -29.31 2.06
C LEU A 439 13.78 -28.53 0.76
N TYR A 440 12.68 -27.82 0.57
CA TYR A 440 12.44 -26.97 -0.59
C TYR A 440 11.87 -25.62 -0.17
N ARG A 441 12.17 -24.59 -0.96
CA ARG A 441 11.62 -23.25 -0.76
C ARG A 441 10.90 -22.78 -2.02
N ALA A 442 9.72 -22.20 -1.81
CA ALA A 442 8.99 -21.43 -2.81
C ALA A 442 8.53 -20.12 -2.20
N PHE A 443 7.88 -19.29 -3.01
CA PHE A 443 7.28 -18.05 -2.53
C PHE A 443 5.83 -17.96 -3.01
N ILE A 444 5.01 -17.28 -2.20
CA ILE A 444 3.69 -16.80 -2.63
C ILE A 444 3.77 -15.28 -2.65
N GLU A 445 3.41 -14.71 -3.79
CA GLU A 445 3.36 -13.27 -3.99
C GLU A 445 1.93 -12.82 -4.23
N VAL A 446 1.46 -11.89 -3.41
CA VAL A 446 0.19 -11.18 -3.61
C VAL A 446 0.50 -9.91 -4.41
N PHE A 447 -0.28 -9.64 -5.46
CA PHE A 447 0.00 -8.54 -6.38
C PHE A 447 -1.28 -7.82 -6.83
N ASP A 448 -1.13 -6.54 -7.21
CA ASP A 448 -2.15 -5.76 -7.91
C ASP A 448 -2.22 -6.20 -9.37
N VAL A 449 -3.39 -6.64 -9.81
CA VAL A 449 -3.61 -7.20 -11.15
C VAL A 449 -3.41 -6.16 -12.26
N ALA A 450 -3.75 -4.90 -12.01
CA ALA A 450 -3.69 -3.85 -13.02
C ALA A 450 -2.25 -3.38 -13.31
N THR A 451 -1.40 -3.32 -12.28
CA THR A 451 -0.04 -2.79 -12.36
C THR A 451 1.04 -3.86 -12.27
N ASP A 452 0.67 -5.11 -11.98
CA ASP A 452 1.58 -6.22 -11.67
C ASP A 452 2.55 -5.91 -10.49
N THR A 453 2.15 -4.97 -9.62
CA THR A 453 2.97 -4.57 -8.47
C THR A 453 2.81 -5.56 -7.34
N ALA A 454 3.93 -6.08 -6.84
CA ALA A 454 3.94 -6.93 -5.65
C ALA A 454 3.49 -6.15 -4.41
N LEU A 455 2.46 -6.67 -3.74
CA LEU A 455 1.89 -6.09 -2.52
C LEU A 455 2.47 -6.75 -1.26
N ASP A 456 2.72 -8.06 -1.34
CA ASP A 456 3.29 -8.87 -0.27
C ASP A 456 3.96 -10.11 -0.85
N ARG A 457 4.95 -10.65 -0.13
CA ARG A 457 5.63 -11.89 -0.49
C ARG A 457 5.90 -12.70 0.76
N ARG A 458 5.54 -13.99 0.71
CA ARG A 458 5.70 -14.94 1.82
C ARG A 458 6.61 -16.09 1.39
N ASN A 459 7.50 -16.50 2.27
CA ASN A 459 8.26 -17.73 2.08
C ASN A 459 7.36 -18.94 2.34
N VAL A 460 7.66 -20.02 1.63
CA VAL A 460 7.03 -21.33 1.79
C VAL A 460 8.14 -22.35 1.95
N TYR A 461 8.31 -22.85 3.15
CA TYR A 461 9.27 -23.89 3.49
C TYR A 461 8.56 -25.24 3.47
N ILE A 462 8.97 -26.11 2.57
CA ILE A 462 8.33 -27.41 2.31
C ILE A 462 9.29 -28.50 2.79
N VAL A 463 8.80 -29.33 3.69
CA VAL A 463 9.54 -30.42 4.29
C VAL A 463 8.93 -31.74 3.86
N ILE A 464 9.70 -32.60 3.18
CA ILE A 464 9.33 -33.97 2.88
C ILE A 464 10.01 -34.85 3.92
N PRO A 465 9.25 -35.55 4.78
CA PRO A 465 9.83 -36.38 5.82
C PRO A 465 10.55 -37.60 5.23
N ARG A 466 11.45 -38.20 6.00
CA ARG A 466 12.13 -39.44 5.66
C ARG A 466 11.14 -40.60 5.46
N GLU A 467 11.62 -41.68 4.86
CA GLU A 467 10.79 -42.93 4.63
C GLU A 467 10.21 -43.52 5.94
N ASP A 468 10.91 -43.33 7.07
CA ASP A 468 10.44 -43.76 8.40
C ASP A 468 9.46 -42.77 9.05
N GLY A 469 9.18 -41.65 8.41
CA GLY A 469 8.28 -40.59 8.86
C GLY A 469 8.96 -39.57 9.77
N GLY A 470 10.27 -39.68 9.99
CA GLY A 470 11.05 -38.71 10.79
C GLY A 470 11.12 -37.33 10.13
N LEU A 471 11.02 -36.30 10.96
CA LEU A 471 11.22 -34.89 10.60
C LEU A 471 12.51 -34.35 11.23
N ILE A 472 12.88 -34.97 12.34
CA ILE A 472 14.05 -34.73 13.16
C ILE A 472 14.60 -36.05 13.65
#